data_1c0d2b07f843bb18dcffba9023485b56
#
_entry.id   1c0d2b07f843bb18dcffba9023485b56
#
_cell.length_a   1.000
_cell.length_b   1.000
_cell.length_c   1.000
_cell.angle_alpha   90.00
_cell.angle_beta   90.00
_cell.angle_gamma   90.00
#
_symmetry.space_group_name_H-M   'P 1'
#
loop_
_entity.id
_entity.type
_entity.pdbx_description
1 polymer ?
#
loop_
_entity_poly.entity_id
_entity_poly.type
_entity_poly.pdbx_seq_one_letter_code
_entity_poly.pdbx_strand_id
1 'polypeptide(L)'
;MIMPEGDREFNWIENIKSIQEELDCPVIVKEVGFGMSKQTIQQLVDAGVKNINISGKGGTNFSKIENYRRKKQEMDYLEDWGQTTVESLLEAQPFKDKVNIIASGGIRTPLDAVKAIALGATSVGIAAPILYSLIKNGEEETIEFINDFIYGMKSIMTMLGAKNLSELQSKKLILSSDLLSYVSQRGLPY
;
A
#
# COMPACT_ATOMS: atom_id res chain seq x y z
N MET A 1 11.46 11.09 14.83
CA MET A 1 11.31 9.62 14.80
C MET A 1 12.57 8.92 14.30
N ILE A 2 13.27 9.46 13.34
CA ILE A 2 14.54 8.90 12.81
C ILE A 2 15.69 9.02 13.83
N MET A 3 15.59 9.94 14.75
CA MET A 3 16.68 10.45 15.57
C MET A 3 17.25 9.59 16.69
N PRO A 4 16.72 8.50 17.21
CA PRO A 4 17.49 7.59 18.04
C PRO A 4 18.09 6.40 17.28
N GLU A 5 17.50 5.97 16.19
CA GLU A 5 17.80 4.68 15.56
C GLU A 5 18.15 4.77 14.06
N GLY A 6 18.05 5.96 13.43
CA GLY A 6 18.21 6.10 12.00
C GLY A 6 19.49 6.81 11.55
N ASP A 7 19.79 6.67 10.27
CA ASP A 7 20.81 7.42 9.58
C ASP A 7 20.46 8.92 9.57
N ARG A 8 21.34 9.74 10.10
CA ARG A 8 21.13 11.19 10.20
C ARG A 8 21.35 11.92 8.86
N GLU A 9 22.06 11.32 7.93
CA GLU A 9 22.30 11.87 6.60
C GLU A 9 21.13 11.64 5.65
N PHE A 10 20.31 10.63 5.90
CA PHE A 10 19.05 10.33 5.22
C PHE A 10 19.12 10.34 3.69
N ASN A 11 20.16 9.74 3.12
CA ASN A 11 20.38 9.61 1.67
C ASN A 11 19.58 8.44 1.09
N TRP A 12 18.26 8.39 1.31
CA TRP A 12 17.45 7.22 1.03
C TRP A 12 17.39 6.85 -0.47
N ILE A 13 17.43 7.81 -1.40
CA ILE A 13 17.41 7.55 -2.84
C ILE A 13 18.71 6.88 -3.28
N GLU A 14 19.86 7.40 -2.86
CA GLU A 14 21.19 6.85 -3.18
C GLU A 14 21.34 5.45 -2.56
N ASN A 15 20.87 5.26 -1.34
CA ASN A 15 20.90 3.95 -0.69
C ASN A 15 20.02 2.92 -1.44
N ILE A 16 18.84 3.32 -1.93
CA ILE A 16 17.98 2.45 -2.75
C ILE A 16 18.67 2.09 -4.06
N LYS A 17 19.32 3.04 -4.75
CA LYS A 17 20.07 2.77 -5.98
C LYS A 17 21.19 1.77 -5.74
N SER A 18 22.02 1.99 -4.71
CA SER A 18 23.09 1.07 -4.33
C SER A 18 22.57 -0.36 -4.08
N ILE A 19 21.48 -0.49 -3.32
CA ILE A 19 20.85 -1.80 -3.07
C ILE A 19 20.39 -2.47 -4.37
N GLN A 20 19.80 -1.71 -5.30
CA GLN A 20 19.35 -2.25 -6.59
C GLN A 20 20.53 -2.71 -7.48
N GLU A 21 21.68 -2.03 -7.40
CA GLU A 21 22.89 -2.36 -8.14
C GLU A 21 23.60 -3.59 -7.55
N GLU A 22 23.54 -3.78 -6.24
CA GLU A 22 24.22 -4.87 -5.53
C GLU A 22 23.44 -6.19 -5.53
N LEU A 23 22.11 -6.15 -5.73
CA LEU A 23 21.27 -7.34 -5.62
C LEU A 23 20.84 -7.86 -7.00
N ASP A 24 21.06 -9.16 -7.23
CA ASP A 24 20.59 -9.88 -8.42
C ASP A 24 19.11 -10.31 -8.34
N CYS A 25 18.33 -9.73 -7.43
CA CYS A 25 16.92 -10.06 -7.24
C CYS A 25 16.03 -8.80 -7.30
N PRO A 26 14.74 -8.93 -7.63
CA PRO A 26 13.82 -7.80 -7.63
C PRO A 26 13.72 -7.14 -6.25
N VAL A 27 13.90 -5.82 -6.21
CA VAL A 27 13.74 -5.00 -4.99
C VAL A 27 12.33 -4.40 -4.96
N ILE A 28 11.68 -4.46 -3.81
CA ILE A 28 10.42 -3.77 -3.52
C ILE A 28 10.71 -2.65 -2.52
N VAL A 29 10.52 -1.41 -2.94
CA VAL A 29 10.56 -0.27 -2.01
C VAL A 29 9.20 -0.13 -1.35
N LYS A 30 9.19 -0.18 0.00
CA LYS A 30 7.96 -0.22 0.78
C LYS A 30 7.91 0.94 1.77
N GLU A 31 6.77 1.62 1.80
CA GLU A 31 6.38 2.51 2.88
C GLU A 31 5.92 1.71 4.12
N VAL A 32 5.96 2.32 5.30
CA VAL A 32 5.75 1.61 6.58
C VAL A 32 4.33 1.77 7.15
N GLY A 33 3.43 2.49 6.50
CA GLY A 33 2.02 2.61 6.94
C GLY A 33 1.45 4.02 6.85
N PHE A 34 2.15 4.96 6.19
CA PHE A 34 1.72 6.35 6.03
C PHE A 34 1.37 6.72 4.59
N GLY A 35 1.51 5.78 3.65
CA GLY A 35 1.27 6.01 2.23
C GLY A 35 2.37 6.79 1.54
N MET A 36 2.27 6.89 0.22
CA MET A 36 3.23 7.61 -0.61
C MET A 36 2.54 8.69 -1.44
N SER A 37 3.13 9.88 -1.47
CA SER A 37 2.69 10.95 -2.35
C SER A 37 3.19 10.73 -3.79
N LYS A 38 2.55 11.40 -4.76
CA LYS A 38 2.98 11.44 -6.16
C LYS A 38 4.45 11.84 -6.30
N GLN A 39 4.89 12.80 -5.49
CA GLN A 39 6.28 13.28 -5.52
C GLN A 39 7.26 12.19 -5.08
N THR A 40 6.95 11.48 -4.01
CA THR A 40 7.77 10.35 -3.52
C THR A 40 7.83 9.24 -4.55
N ILE A 41 6.69 8.87 -5.14
CA ILE A 41 6.62 7.84 -6.19
C ILE A 41 7.43 8.27 -7.41
N GLN A 42 7.35 9.54 -7.83
CA GLN A 42 8.16 10.07 -8.93
C GLN A 42 9.65 9.91 -8.66
N GLN A 43 10.13 10.27 -7.47
CA GLN A 43 11.55 10.11 -7.10
C GLN A 43 11.99 8.64 -7.16
N LEU A 44 11.15 7.71 -6.72
CA LEU A 44 11.44 6.28 -6.84
C LEU A 44 11.50 5.80 -8.30
N VAL A 45 10.55 6.26 -9.13
CA VAL A 45 10.53 5.96 -10.57
C VAL A 45 11.80 6.49 -11.24
N ASP A 46 12.21 7.73 -10.93
CA ASP A 46 13.41 8.37 -11.47
C ASP A 46 14.69 7.67 -10.98
N ALA A 47 14.65 7.05 -9.80
CA ALA A 47 15.72 6.19 -9.28
C ALA A 47 15.74 4.77 -9.89
N GLY A 48 14.84 4.46 -10.83
CA GLY A 48 14.79 3.16 -11.51
C GLY A 48 14.03 2.06 -10.77
N VAL A 49 13.35 2.37 -9.65
CA VAL A 49 12.55 1.41 -8.89
C VAL A 49 11.42 0.86 -9.75
N LYS A 50 11.26 -0.47 -9.77
CA LYS A 50 10.23 -1.16 -10.56
C LYS A 50 9.05 -1.66 -9.74
N ASN A 51 9.24 -1.86 -8.44
CA ASN A 51 8.19 -2.40 -7.57
C ASN A 51 8.06 -1.50 -6.33
N ILE A 52 6.88 -0.92 -6.14
CA ILE A 52 6.60 0.02 -5.05
C ILE A 52 5.41 -0.50 -4.25
N ASN A 53 5.60 -0.69 -2.94
CA ASN A 53 4.50 -0.97 -2.02
C ASN A 53 4.15 0.33 -1.28
N ILE A 54 3.00 0.90 -1.61
CA ILE A 54 2.56 2.20 -1.10
C ILE A 54 2.19 2.20 0.39
N SER A 55 1.88 1.06 0.98
CA SER A 55 1.60 0.85 2.41
C SER A 55 0.88 2.01 3.10
N GLY A 56 -0.36 2.25 2.69
CA GLY A 56 -1.15 3.38 3.19
C GLY A 56 -1.68 3.20 4.62
N LYS A 57 -2.19 4.29 5.18
CA LYS A 57 -2.87 4.30 6.48
C LYS A 57 -4.11 3.39 6.45
N GLY A 58 -4.29 2.60 7.49
CA GLY A 58 -5.41 1.65 7.62
C GLY A 58 -4.99 0.28 8.18
N GLY A 59 -3.68 -0.01 8.19
CA GLY A 59 -3.08 -1.18 8.83
C GLY A 59 -2.43 -0.82 10.17
N THR A 60 -1.19 -1.30 10.37
CA THR A 60 -0.38 -1.00 11.56
C THR A 60 -0.06 0.50 11.62
N ASN A 61 -0.35 1.12 12.74
CA ASN A 61 -0.02 2.52 12.97
C ASN A 61 1.35 2.63 13.66
N PHE A 62 2.39 2.90 12.87
CA PHE A 62 3.75 2.98 13.38
C PHE A 62 4.01 4.24 14.22
N SER A 63 3.30 5.34 13.98
CA SER A 63 3.43 6.53 14.85
C SER A 63 2.92 6.24 16.26
N LYS A 64 1.83 5.49 16.38
CA LYS A 64 1.29 5.04 17.67
C LYS A 64 2.24 4.09 18.38
N ILE A 65 2.80 3.11 17.65
CA ILE A 65 3.79 2.16 18.20
C ILE A 65 5.02 2.91 18.68
N GLU A 66 5.56 3.82 17.87
CA GLU A 66 6.72 4.61 18.24
C GLU A 66 6.45 5.52 19.44
N ASN A 67 5.26 6.13 19.49
CA ASN A 67 4.88 6.96 20.61
C ASN A 67 4.79 6.15 21.92
N TYR A 68 4.29 4.90 21.89
CA TYR A 68 4.29 4.02 23.05
C TYR A 68 5.70 3.63 23.57
N ARG A 69 6.70 3.62 22.67
CA ARG A 69 8.11 3.37 23.06
C ARG A 69 8.75 4.56 23.75
N ARG A 70 8.18 5.76 23.57
CA ARG A 70 8.72 6.98 24.13
C ARG A 70 8.27 7.17 25.59
N LYS A 71 9.20 7.57 26.46
CA LYS A 71 8.88 7.78 27.88
C LYS A 71 7.80 8.82 28.15
N LYS A 72 7.75 9.86 27.32
CA LYS A 72 6.81 10.98 27.49
C LYS A 72 5.53 10.80 26.68
N GLN A 73 5.50 9.92 25.69
CA GLN A 73 4.37 9.72 24.79
C GLN A 73 3.80 11.03 24.19
N GLU A 74 4.71 11.94 23.83
CA GLU A 74 4.39 13.31 23.46
C GLU A 74 4.01 13.49 21.98
N MET A 75 3.85 12.41 21.20
CA MET A 75 3.62 12.44 19.75
C MET A 75 2.23 11.96 19.35
N ASP A 76 1.24 12.05 20.24
CA ASP A 76 -0.16 11.63 19.94
C ASP A 76 -0.74 12.38 18.74
N TYR A 77 -0.32 13.62 18.51
CA TYR A 77 -0.74 14.44 17.36
C TYR A 77 -0.35 13.85 16.00
N LEU A 78 0.52 12.83 15.95
CA LEU A 78 0.88 12.11 14.74
C LEU A 78 0.04 10.82 14.53
N GLU A 79 -0.89 10.50 15.41
CA GLU A 79 -1.65 9.23 15.32
C GLU A 79 -2.45 9.15 14.00
N ASP A 80 -2.96 10.29 13.52
CA ASP A 80 -3.72 10.35 12.26
C ASP A 80 -2.88 10.77 11.05
N TRP A 81 -1.56 10.87 11.21
CA TRP A 81 -0.68 11.25 10.11
C TRP A 81 -0.70 10.23 8.96
N GLY A 82 -0.55 10.73 7.73
CA GLY A 82 -0.37 9.93 6.52
C GLY A 82 -1.62 9.84 5.64
N GLN A 83 -1.41 9.30 4.44
CA GLN A 83 -2.41 9.06 3.41
C GLN A 83 -2.98 7.66 3.57
N THR A 84 -4.27 7.50 3.30
CA THR A 84 -4.90 6.19 3.20
C THR A 84 -4.36 5.41 2.00
N THR A 85 -4.55 4.10 1.99
CA THR A 85 -4.20 3.26 0.84
C THR A 85 -4.89 3.73 -0.44
N VAL A 86 -6.15 4.19 -0.35
CA VAL A 86 -6.89 4.71 -1.51
C VAL A 86 -6.29 6.02 -2.02
N GLU A 87 -5.99 6.97 -1.14
CA GLU A 87 -5.33 8.23 -1.51
C GLU A 87 -3.98 7.97 -2.17
N SER A 88 -3.15 7.09 -1.59
CA SER A 88 -1.86 6.73 -2.19
C SER A 88 -1.98 6.00 -3.53
N LEU A 89 -3.03 5.19 -3.75
CA LEU A 89 -3.32 4.61 -5.07
C LEU A 89 -3.71 5.69 -6.09
N LEU A 90 -4.47 6.70 -5.68
CA LEU A 90 -4.80 7.84 -6.54
C LEU A 90 -3.54 8.66 -6.88
N GLU A 91 -2.65 8.88 -5.92
CA GLU A 91 -1.33 9.50 -6.13
C GLU A 91 -0.44 8.69 -7.10
N ALA A 92 -0.60 7.36 -7.11
CA ALA A 92 0.17 6.45 -7.96
C ALA A 92 -0.37 6.34 -9.40
N GLN A 93 -1.59 6.84 -9.71
CA GLN A 93 -2.20 6.73 -11.04
C GLN A 93 -1.28 7.16 -12.20
N PRO A 94 -0.51 8.26 -12.13
CA PRO A 94 0.39 8.67 -13.21
C PRO A 94 1.50 7.66 -13.52
N PHE A 95 1.73 6.68 -12.66
CA PHE A 95 2.86 5.75 -12.73
C PHE A 95 2.46 4.29 -12.94
N LYS A 96 1.16 3.97 -12.99
CA LYS A 96 0.65 2.59 -13.04
C LYS A 96 1.18 1.76 -14.21
N ASP A 97 1.54 2.42 -15.32
CA ASP A 97 2.09 1.76 -16.52
C ASP A 97 3.63 1.75 -16.54
N LYS A 98 4.27 2.33 -15.52
CA LYS A 98 5.74 2.45 -15.42
C LYS A 98 6.34 1.50 -14.39
N VAL A 99 5.60 1.26 -13.31
CA VAL A 99 6.04 0.46 -12.16
C VAL A 99 4.92 -0.42 -11.64
N ASN A 100 5.28 -1.51 -11.00
CA ASN A 100 4.33 -2.36 -10.28
C ASN A 100 3.95 -1.70 -8.95
N ILE A 101 2.67 -1.40 -8.76
CA ILE A 101 2.15 -0.86 -7.52
C ILE A 101 1.54 -1.97 -6.68
N ILE A 102 2.07 -2.16 -5.49
CA ILE A 102 1.54 -3.09 -4.49
C ILE A 102 0.73 -2.27 -3.48
N ALA A 103 -0.55 -2.58 -3.33
CA ALA A 103 -1.40 -1.94 -2.34
C ALA A 103 -1.37 -2.73 -1.02
N SER A 104 -0.98 -2.10 0.07
CA SER A 104 -1.11 -2.64 1.41
C SER A 104 -1.50 -1.56 2.41
N GLY A 105 -1.88 -1.96 3.62
CA GLY A 105 -2.41 -1.06 4.64
C GLY A 105 -3.94 -1.07 4.66
N GLY A 106 -4.52 -1.81 5.60
CA GLY A 106 -5.97 -1.88 5.80
C GLY A 106 -6.74 -2.81 4.87
N ILE A 107 -6.08 -3.58 4.01
CA ILE A 107 -6.73 -4.64 3.22
C ILE A 107 -7.12 -5.78 4.15
N ARG A 108 -8.42 -6.03 4.32
CA ARG A 108 -8.96 -7.03 5.23
C ARG A 108 -9.92 -8.00 4.58
N THR A 109 -10.55 -7.59 3.49
CA THR A 109 -11.58 -8.37 2.79
C THR A 109 -11.25 -8.52 1.31
N PRO A 110 -11.80 -9.55 0.63
CA PRO A 110 -11.72 -9.65 -0.82
C PRO A 110 -12.19 -8.40 -1.57
N LEU A 111 -13.18 -7.70 -1.02
CA LEU A 111 -13.69 -6.46 -1.61
C LEU A 111 -12.66 -5.33 -1.55
N ASP A 112 -11.91 -5.20 -0.44
CA ASP A 112 -10.84 -4.21 -0.34
C ASP A 112 -9.74 -4.49 -1.37
N ALA A 113 -9.36 -5.76 -1.54
CA ALA A 113 -8.38 -6.18 -2.53
C ALA A 113 -8.83 -5.87 -3.96
N VAL A 114 -10.07 -6.20 -4.31
CA VAL A 114 -10.65 -5.90 -5.63
C VAL A 114 -10.71 -4.40 -5.89
N LYS A 115 -11.11 -3.59 -4.91
CA LYS A 115 -11.10 -2.12 -5.02
C LYS A 115 -9.68 -1.57 -5.24
N ALA A 116 -8.69 -2.08 -4.51
CA ALA A 116 -7.31 -1.65 -4.67
C ALA A 116 -6.76 -1.98 -6.07
N ILE A 117 -7.05 -3.18 -6.59
CA ILE A 117 -6.66 -3.57 -7.96
C ILE A 117 -7.40 -2.72 -8.99
N ALA A 118 -8.69 -2.49 -8.83
CA ALA A 118 -9.46 -1.62 -9.72
C ALA A 118 -8.91 -0.18 -9.75
N LEU A 119 -8.31 0.28 -8.64
CA LEU A 119 -7.57 1.55 -8.54
C LEU A 119 -6.14 1.48 -9.10
N GLY A 120 -5.76 0.43 -9.83
CA GLY A 120 -4.49 0.34 -10.53
C GLY A 120 -3.38 -0.41 -9.80
N ALA A 121 -3.63 -0.99 -8.63
CA ALA A 121 -2.64 -1.88 -8.02
C ALA A 121 -2.44 -3.15 -8.84
N THR A 122 -1.20 -3.60 -9.00
CA THR A 122 -0.86 -4.87 -9.66
C THR A 122 -1.03 -6.07 -8.72
N SER A 123 -0.92 -5.83 -7.41
CA SER A 123 -1.11 -6.82 -6.36
C SER A 123 -1.46 -6.17 -5.03
N VAL A 124 -1.87 -6.98 -4.05
CA VAL A 124 -2.21 -6.53 -2.70
C VAL A 124 -1.36 -7.26 -1.66
N GLY A 125 -1.03 -6.55 -0.58
CA GLY A 125 -0.35 -7.10 0.59
C GLY A 125 -1.31 -7.17 1.79
N ILE A 126 -1.40 -8.35 2.40
CA ILE A 126 -2.24 -8.61 3.56
C ILE A 126 -1.35 -9.20 4.65
N ALA A 127 -1.31 -8.58 5.83
CA ALA A 127 -0.48 -9.06 6.93
C ALA A 127 -1.31 -9.41 8.17
N ALA A 128 -1.96 -8.44 8.79
CA ALA A 128 -2.63 -8.63 10.08
C ALA A 128 -3.73 -9.72 10.07
N PRO A 129 -4.62 -9.83 9.08
CA PRO A 129 -5.62 -10.89 9.07
C PRO A 129 -5.01 -12.29 8.99
N ILE A 130 -3.94 -12.46 8.19
CA ILE A 130 -3.24 -13.75 8.04
C ILE A 130 -2.51 -14.10 9.34
N LEU A 131 -1.75 -13.16 9.92
CA LEU A 131 -1.04 -13.37 11.18
C LEU A 131 -2.02 -13.70 12.32
N TYR A 132 -3.15 -12.99 12.40
CA TYR A 132 -4.17 -13.25 13.40
C TYR A 132 -4.79 -14.64 13.25
N SER A 133 -5.11 -15.06 12.02
CA SER A 133 -5.61 -16.42 11.76
C SER A 133 -4.58 -17.47 12.19
N LEU A 134 -3.32 -17.28 11.79
CA LEU A 134 -2.25 -18.22 12.12
C LEU A 134 -2.06 -18.40 13.65
N ILE A 135 -2.05 -17.29 14.39
CA ILE A 135 -1.86 -17.34 15.85
C ILE A 135 -3.08 -17.95 16.54
N LYS A 136 -4.29 -17.64 16.09
CA LYS A 136 -5.52 -18.03 16.77
C LYS A 136 -6.02 -19.41 16.36
N ASN A 137 -5.92 -19.73 15.10
CA ASN A 137 -6.59 -20.89 14.51
C ASN A 137 -5.59 -21.96 14.01
N GLY A 138 -4.31 -21.60 13.78
CA GLY A 138 -3.29 -22.51 13.27
C GLY A 138 -3.11 -22.45 11.76
N GLU A 139 -2.28 -23.36 11.25
CA GLU A 139 -1.85 -23.35 9.84
C GLU A 139 -2.97 -23.75 8.88
N GLU A 140 -3.69 -24.82 9.17
CA GLU A 140 -4.71 -25.38 8.28
C GLU A 140 -5.82 -24.37 8.00
N GLU A 141 -6.40 -23.79 9.06
CA GLU A 141 -7.45 -22.75 8.97
C GLU A 141 -6.94 -21.47 8.32
N THR A 142 -5.64 -21.17 8.45
CA THR A 142 -5.04 -20.02 7.77
C THR A 142 -4.94 -20.26 6.26
N ILE A 143 -4.61 -21.47 5.84
CA ILE A 143 -4.61 -21.84 4.43
C ILE A 143 -6.05 -21.77 3.87
N GLU A 144 -7.03 -22.27 4.61
CA GLU A 144 -8.44 -22.17 4.23
C GLU A 144 -8.88 -20.71 4.11
N PHE A 145 -8.56 -19.86 5.09
CA PHE A 145 -8.82 -18.42 5.03
C PHE A 145 -8.23 -17.77 3.77
N ILE A 146 -7.01 -18.11 3.38
CA ILE A 146 -6.38 -17.57 2.17
C ILE A 146 -7.13 -18.05 0.91
N ASN A 147 -7.53 -19.32 0.86
CA ASN A 147 -8.28 -19.86 -0.25
C ASN A 147 -9.65 -19.20 -0.39
N ASP A 148 -10.36 -19.00 0.73
CA ASP A 148 -11.64 -18.29 0.78
C ASP A 148 -11.51 -16.83 0.35
N PHE A 149 -10.41 -16.17 0.74
CA PHE A 149 -10.11 -14.82 0.31
C PHE A 149 -9.95 -14.75 -1.21
N ILE A 150 -9.17 -15.66 -1.80
CA ILE A 150 -8.97 -15.75 -3.25
C ILE A 150 -10.29 -16.07 -3.96
N TYR A 151 -11.09 -16.99 -3.42
CA TYR A 151 -12.40 -17.34 -3.97
C TYR A 151 -13.34 -16.13 -3.94
N GLY A 152 -13.36 -15.38 -2.82
CA GLY A 152 -14.13 -14.14 -2.69
C GLY A 152 -13.75 -13.08 -3.73
N MET A 153 -12.44 -12.90 -4.00
CA MET A 153 -11.98 -11.99 -5.06
C MET A 153 -12.50 -12.44 -6.44
N LYS A 154 -12.36 -13.73 -6.77
CA LYS A 154 -12.86 -14.29 -8.05
C LYS A 154 -14.36 -14.10 -8.19
N SER A 155 -15.12 -14.32 -7.10
CA SER A 155 -16.58 -14.13 -7.09
C SER A 155 -16.96 -12.69 -7.39
N ILE A 156 -16.30 -11.70 -6.76
CA ILE A 156 -16.54 -10.28 -7.02
C ILE A 156 -16.17 -9.92 -8.47
N MET A 157 -15.03 -10.39 -8.96
CA MET A 157 -14.62 -10.15 -10.34
C MET A 157 -15.64 -10.73 -11.34
N THR A 158 -16.19 -11.91 -11.05
CA THR A 158 -17.27 -12.52 -11.86
C THR A 158 -18.51 -11.65 -11.88
N MET A 159 -18.96 -11.14 -10.72
CA MET A 159 -20.10 -10.22 -10.64
C MET A 159 -19.86 -8.92 -11.43
N LEU A 160 -18.62 -8.46 -11.50
CA LEU A 160 -18.23 -7.27 -12.28
C LEU A 160 -18.00 -7.59 -13.77
N GLY A 161 -18.09 -8.84 -14.19
CA GLY A 161 -17.77 -9.27 -15.56
C GLY A 161 -16.32 -9.00 -15.93
N ALA A 162 -15.38 -9.16 -15.00
CA ALA A 162 -13.94 -9.01 -15.23
C ALA A 162 -13.25 -10.38 -15.16
N LYS A 163 -12.66 -10.82 -16.27
CA LYS A 163 -12.00 -12.13 -16.41
C LYS A 163 -10.54 -12.11 -15.93
N ASN A 164 -9.94 -10.94 -15.87
CA ASN A 164 -8.55 -10.73 -15.46
C ASN A 164 -8.38 -9.34 -14.82
N LEU A 165 -7.18 -9.07 -14.28
CA LEU A 165 -6.90 -7.81 -13.58
C LEU A 165 -6.98 -6.58 -14.51
N SER A 166 -6.57 -6.71 -15.77
CA SER A 166 -6.66 -5.62 -16.75
C SER A 166 -8.11 -5.22 -17.01
N GLU A 167 -9.00 -6.20 -17.18
CA GLU A 167 -10.43 -5.94 -17.32
C GLU A 167 -11.04 -5.32 -16.05
N LEU A 168 -10.56 -5.72 -14.87
CA LEU A 168 -10.98 -5.11 -13.61
C LEU A 168 -10.53 -3.65 -13.52
N GLN A 169 -9.28 -3.36 -13.88
CA GLN A 169 -8.73 -2.00 -13.89
C GLN A 169 -9.38 -1.08 -14.92
N SER A 170 -10.01 -1.64 -15.96
CA SER A 170 -10.76 -0.87 -16.96
C SER A 170 -12.17 -0.48 -16.50
N LYS A 171 -12.65 -1.01 -15.37
CA LYS A 171 -13.98 -0.68 -14.87
C LYS A 171 -14.04 0.75 -14.37
N LYS A 172 -15.13 1.45 -14.72
CA LYS A 172 -15.36 2.81 -14.23
C LYS A 172 -15.62 2.79 -12.73
N LEU A 173 -14.85 3.56 -12.00
CA LEU A 173 -14.99 3.73 -10.55
C LEU A 173 -15.82 4.98 -10.25
N ILE A 174 -16.46 4.99 -9.09
CA ILE A 174 -17.15 6.15 -8.54
C ILE A 174 -16.49 6.48 -7.21
N LEU A 175 -15.87 7.65 -7.14
CA LEU A 175 -15.25 8.15 -5.92
C LEU A 175 -16.28 8.87 -5.05
N SER A 176 -16.08 8.81 -3.73
CA SER A 176 -16.82 9.67 -2.80
C SER A 176 -16.50 11.15 -3.02
N SER A 177 -17.35 12.04 -2.50
CA SER A 177 -17.12 13.50 -2.56
C SER A 177 -15.75 13.90 -2.02
N ASP A 178 -15.33 13.29 -0.90
CA ASP A 178 -14.06 13.60 -0.26
C ASP A 178 -12.87 13.19 -1.13
N LEU A 179 -12.93 11.99 -1.74
CA LEU A 179 -11.89 11.53 -2.67
C LEU A 179 -11.88 12.35 -3.95
N LEU A 180 -13.03 12.77 -4.47
CA LEU A 180 -13.10 13.69 -5.62
C LEU A 180 -12.46 15.05 -5.30
N SER A 181 -12.74 15.59 -4.10
CA SER A 181 -12.10 16.81 -3.62
C SER A 181 -10.59 16.64 -3.51
N TYR A 182 -10.13 15.52 -2.92
CA TYR A 182 -8.71 15.19 -2.82
C TYR A 182 -8.03 15.16 -4.20
N VAL A 183 -8.59 14.39 -5.15
CA VAL A 183 -8.08 14.28 -6.52
C VAL A 183 -7.97 15.65 -7.19
N SER A 184 -9.03 16.49 -7.07
CA SER A 184 -9.06 17.84 -7.63
C SER A 184 -7.98 18.73 -7.04
N GLN A 185 -7.86 18.79 -5.70
CA GLN A 185 -6.88 19.62 -5.01
C GLN A 185 -5.43 19.19 -5.28
N ARG A 186 -5.21 17.90 -5.48
CA ARG A 186 -3.90 17.31 -5.79
C ARG A 186 -3.55 17.34 -7.29
N GLY A 187 -4.48 17.74 -8.17
CA GLY A 187 -4.28 17.73 -9.61
C GLY A 187 -3.94 16.34 -10.16
N LEU A 188 -4.62 15.30 -9.66
CA LEU A 188 -4.42 13.92 -10.07
C LEU A 188 -5.31 13.55 -11.24
N PRO A 189 -4.84 12.68 -12.17
CA PRO A 189 -5.69 12.15 -13.22
C PRO A 189 -6.72 11.19 -12.62
N TYR A 190 -7.97 11.35 -13.06
CA TYR A 190 -9.07 10.46 -12.70
C TYR A 190 -10.13 10.43 -13.80
#